data_fea8e4aa62b0cd5a00334685722b30da
#
_entry.id   fea8e4aa62b0cd5a00334685722b30da
#
_cell.length_a   1.000
_cell.length_b   1.000
_cell.length_c   1.000
_cell.angle_alpha   90.00
_cell.angle_beta   90.00
_cell.angle_gamma   90.00
#
_symmetry.space_group_name_H-M   'P 1'
#
loop_
_entity.id
_entity.type
_entity.pdbx_description
1 polymer ?
#
loop_
_entity_poly.entity_id
_entity_poly.type
_entity_poly.pdbx_seq_one_letter_code
_entity_poly.pdbx_strand_id
1 'polypeptide(L)'
;MKKNLWITNILGFVEKIASRDFQERAWLRNEVYWPCSFEEIMCGLFDDCFLREFINEKADEFGLTLEQKAGLSNLVKALDKYDDNPEIYTLSAPFCIDESKILIDPEWHKIQKMAQKILDVFGKIKYEIEDKEWWLQFILNRISDYSNVEKQRQMWVDKSKIFWSTPLDMYEGLVTGCKIDYFMEKYAKKFNLTEEQIAVLDQFRFQLKKTPFMTVNPENILDDPKWQKLQMLAREVRTAFTVSVRDN
;
A
#
# COMPACT_ATOMS: atom_id res chain seq x y z
N MET A 1 -9.77 9.75 11.85
CA MET A 1 -8.55 8.93 11.96
C MET A 1 -8.02 9.06 13.39
N LYS A 2 -7.61 7.96 14.06
CA LYS A 2 -7.01 8.07 15.41
C LYS A 2 -5.73 8.90 15.31
N LYS A 3 -5.56 9.92 16.18
CA LYS A 3 -4.41 10.85 16.14
C LYS A 3 -3.07 10.13 15.94
N ASN A 4 -2.81 9.04 16.65
CA ASN A 4 -1.57 8.31 16.56
C ASN A 4 -1.32 7.64 15.18
N LEU A 5 -2.36 7.25 14.44
CA LEU A 5 -2.20 6.53 13.18
C LEU A 5 -1.64 7.44 12.06
N TRP A 6 -2.01 8.72 12.05
CA TRP A 6 -1.56 9.63 10.99
C TRP A 6 -0.06 9.90 11.04
N ILE A 7 0.44 10.31 12.21
CA ILE A 7 1.89 10.54 12.38
C ILE A 7 2.68 9.23 12.23
N THR A 8 2.13 8.10 12.66
CA THR A 8 2.74 6.78 12.48
C THR A 8 2.92 6.45 11.00
N ASN A 9 1.91 6.68 10.16
CA ASN A 9 2.02 6.45 8.73
C ASN A 9 3.09 7.36 8.08
N ILE A 10 3.10 8.66 8.41
CA ILE A 10 4.12 9.60 7.93
C ILE A 10 5.52 9.08 8.26
N LEU A 11 5.74 8.72 9.53
CA LEU A 11 7.06 8.28 9.98
C LEU A 11 7.43 6.91 9.38
N GLY A 12 6.47 6.03 9.08
CA GLY A 12 6.71 4.79 8.37
C GLY A 12 7.27 5.01 6.95
N PHE A 13 6.80 6.04 6.24
CA PHE A 13 7.41 6.43 4.97
C PHE A 13 8.78 7.10 5.16
N VAL A 14 8.95 7.91 6.21
CA VAL A 14 10.27 8.49 6.55
C VAL A 14 11.29 7.38 6.84
N GLU A 15 10.91 6.30 7.50
CA GLU A 15 11.76 5.13 7.74
C GLU A 15 12.16 4.44 6.42
N LYS A 16 11.22 4.27 5.50
CA LYS A 16 11.51 3.71 4.18
C LYS A 16 12.50 4.58 3.39
N ILE A 17 12.41 5.91 3.51
CA ILE A 17 13.39 6.84 2.93
C ILE A 17 14.75 6.71 3.63
N ALA A 18 14.80 6.57 4.92
CA ALA A 18 16.05 6.45 5.68
C ALA A 18 16.78 5.13 5.43
N SER A 19 16.06 4.06 5.13
CA SER A 19 16.60 2.70 5.06
C SER A 19 17.07 2.32 3.67
N ARG A 20 18.38 2.43 3.44
CA ARG A 20 19.00 1.97 2.20
C ARG A 20 18.78 0.47 1.96
N ASP A 21 18.91 -0.37 3.00
CA ASP A 21 18.68 -1.81 2.89
C ASP A 21 17.24 -2.12 2.43
N PHE A 22 16.25 -1.40 2.98
CA PHE A 22 14.87 -1.51 2.52
C PHE A 22 14.75 -1.17 1.03
N GLN A 23 15.31 -0.05 0.59
CA GLN A 23 15.25 0.42 -0.80
C GLN A 23 15.94 -0.55 -1.76
N GLU A 24 17.13 -1.07 -1.42
CA GLU A 24 17.81 -2.09 -2.24
C GLU A 24 16.97 -3.35 -2.41
N ARG A 25 16.32 -3.81 -1.34
CA ARG A 25 15.43 -4.98 -1.40
C ARG A 25 14.14 -4.71 -2.15
N ALA A 26 13.56 -3.52 -1.95
CA ALA A 26 12.31 -3.13 -2.61
C ALA A 26 12.52 -2.83 -4.10
N TRP A 27 13.49 -1.99 -4.42
CA TRP A 27 13.66 -1.40 -5.75
C TRP A 27 14.46 -2.27 -6.71
N LEU A 28 15.51 -2.95 -6.21
CA LEU A 28 16.38 -3.74 -7.10
C LEU A 28 16.07 -5.23 -7.08
N ARG A 29 15.65 -5.78 -5.93
CA ARG A 29 15.49 -7.24 -5.76
C ARG A 29 14.06 -7.69 -5.73
N ASN A 30 13.11 -6.78 -5.61
CA ASN A 30 11.70 -7.11 -5.46
C ASN A 30 11.40 -8.07 -4.28
N GLU A 31 12.21 -7.99 -3.22
CA GLU A 31 12.18 -8.91 -2.08
C GLU A 31 11.20 -8.48 -0.98
N VAL A 32 10.67 -7.26 -1.05
CA VAL A 32 9.64 -6.78 -0.12
C VAL A 32 8.26 -7.13 -0.64
N TYR A 33 7.38 -7.49 0.25
CA TYR A 33 6.02 -7.93 -0.06
C TYR A 33 5.04 -6.79 -0.39
N TRP A 34 5.49 -5.58 -0.32
CA TRP A 34 4.74 -4.40 -0.74
C TRP A 34 5.50 -3.71 -1.87
N PRO A 35 4.88 -3.45 -3.03
CA PRO A 35 5.48 -2.55 -4.00
C PRO A 35 5.75 -1.23 -3.30
N CYS A 36 6.97 -0.83 -3.26
CA CYS A 36 7.38 0.41 -2.63
C CYS A 36 8.47 1.03 -3.48
N SER A 37 8.07 1.46 -4.68
CA SER A 37 8.87 2.26 -5.56
C SER A 37 9.14 3.64 -4.95
N PHE A 38 10.03 4.38 -5.56
CA PHE A 38 10.22 5.80 -5.24
C PHE A 38 8.90 6.56 -5.36
N GLU A 39 8.17 6.38 -6.48
CA GLU A 39 6.87 7.02 -6.71
C GLU A 39 5.85 6.67 -5.63
N GLU A 40 5.78 5.41 -5.21
CA GLU A 40 4.86 5.00 -4.14
C GLU A 40 5.22 5.61 -2.78
N ILE A 41 6.51 5.82 -2.49
CA ILE A 41 6.93 6.55 -1.30
C ILE A 41 6.46 8.01 -1.38
N MET A 42 6.63 8.66 -2.54
CA MET A 42 6.21 10.04 -2.75
C MET A 42 4.69 10.18 -2.66
N CYS A 43 3.93 9.34 -3.39
CA CYS A 43 2.46 9.32 -3.30
C CYS A 43 1.97 9.02 -1.88
N GLY A 44 2.56 8.04 -1.20
CA GLY A 44 2.21 7.71 0.18
C GLY A 44 2.41 8.87 1.15
N LEU A 45 3.48 9.65 1.00
CA LEU A 45 3.72 10.82 1.84
C LEU A 45 2.81 12.00 1.50
N PHE A 46 2.69 12.32 0.23
CA PHE A 46 2.05 13.58 -0.20
C PHE A 46 0.57 13.43 -0.47
N ASP A 47 0.12 12.30 -1.05
CA ASP A 47 -1.27 12.10 -1.44
C ASP A 47 -2.06 11.31 -0.40
N ASP A 48 -1.47 10.25 0.20
CA ASP A 48 -2.17 9.43 1.19
C ASP A 48 -2.06 9.99 2.61
N CYS A 49 -0.86 10.46 2.99
CA CYS A 49 -0.60 11.02 4.32
C CYS A 49 -0.80 12.53 4.39
N PHE A 50 -0.97 13.22 3.27
CA PHE A 50 -1.15 14.68 3.23
C PHE A 50 -0.09 15.40 4.08
N LEU A 51 1.19 15.05 3.87
CA LEU A 51 2.29 15.51 4.75
C LEU A 51 2.39 17.03 4.83
N ARG A 52 2.16 17.75 3.73
CA ARG A 52 2.20 19.23 3.70
C ARG A 52 1.11 19.83 4.57
N GLU A 53 -0.12 19.35 4.43
CA GLU A 53 -1.29 19.75 5.21
C GLU A 53 -1.10 19.40 6.69
N PHE A 54 -0.58 18.19 6.96
CA PHE A 54 -0.27 17.77 8.32
C PHE A 54 0.69 18.75 9.01
N ILE A 55 1.80 19.14 8.36
CA ILE A 55 2.79 20.05 8.93
C ILE A 55 2.19 21.43 9.17
N ASN A 56 1.41 21.95 8.22
CA ASN A 56 0.90 23.32 8.25
C ASN A 56 -0.29 23.49 9.18
N GLU A 57 -1.17 22.48 9.26
CA GLU A 57 -2.47 22.63 9.90
C GLU A 57 -2.65 21.79 11.17
N LYS A 58 -1.94 20.67 11.26
CA LYS A 58 -2.20 19.65 12.28
C LYS A 58 -1.05 19.40 13.25
N ALA A 59 0.18 19.70 12.89
CA ALA A 59 1.34 19.37 13.69
C ALA A 59 1.26 19.89 15.14
N ASP A 60 0.69 21.07 15.37
CA ASP A 60 0.50 21.63 16.70
C ASP A 60 -0.57 20.87 17.50
N GLU A 61 -1.67 20.46 16.86
CA GLU A 61 -2.70 19.64 17.49
C GLU A 61 -2.16 18.28 17.95
N PHE A 62 -1.11 17.79 17.26
CA PHE A 62 -0.42 16.54 17.58
C PHE A 62 0.72 16.73 18.59
N GLY A 63 0.98 17.96 19.01
CA GLY A 63 2.01 18.28 19.99
C GLY A 63 3.44 18.15 19.48
N LEU A 64 3.66 18.32 18.17
CA LEU A 64 5.00 18.28 17.60
C LEU A 64 5.83 19.45 18.09
N THR A 65 7.09 19.18 18.45
CA THR A 65 8.06 20.22 18.79
C THR A 65 8.43 21.02 17.53
N LEU A 66 8.98 22.22 17.74
CA LEU A 66 9.50 23.05 16.63
C LEU A 66 10.56 22.31 15.82
N GLU A 67 11.41 21.53 16.48
CA GLU A 67 12.45 20.72 15.83
C GLU A 67 11.86 19.63 14.94
N GLN A 68 10.82 18.91 15.43
CA GLN A 68 10.11 17.90 14.67
C GLN A 68 9.43 18.51 13.43
N LYS A 69 8.73 19.62 13.59
CA LYS A 69 8.10 20.35 12.48
C LYS A 69 9.14 20.82 11.46
N ALA A 70 10.22 21.42 11.92
CA ALA A 70 11.31 21.89 11.04
C ALA A 70 11.95 20.73 10.28
N GLY A 71 12.17 19.59 10.94
CA GLY A 71 12.70 18.38 10.31
C GLY A 71 11.82 17.90 9.15
N LEU A 72 10.52 17.71 9.41
CA LEU A 72 9.57 17.30 8.37
C LEU A 72 9.46 18.33 7.23
N SER A 73 9.42 19.62 7.55
CA SER A 73 9.37 20.70 6.54
C SER A 73 10.61 20.72 5.65
N ASN A 74 11.79 20.47 6.22
CA ASN A 74 13.03 20.40 5.44
C ASN A 74 13.07 19.16 4.56
N LEU A 75 12.55 18.02 5.04
CA LEU A 75 12.42 16.81 4.24
C LEU A 75 11.50 17.04 3.03
N VAL A 76 10.34 17.66 3.22
CA VAL A 76 9.41 18.03 2.13
C VAL A 76 10.15 18.83 1.05
N LYS A 77 10.85 19.92 1.45
CA LYS A 77 11.58 20.76 0.50
C LYS A 77 12.68 20.00 -0.26
N ALA A 78 13.35 19.07 0.43
CA ALA A 78 14.39 18.26 -0.19
C ALA A 78 13.81 17.24 -1.17
N LEU A 79 12.68 16.61 -0.82
CA LEU A 79 11.97 15.67 -1.70
C LEU A 79 11.39 16.38 -2.93
N ASP A 80 10.73 17.53 -2.75
CA ASP A 80 10.19 18.32 -3.87
C ASP A 80 11.31 18.67 -4.88
N LYS A 81 12.42 19.18 -4.36
CA LYS A 81 13.57 19.52 -5.21
C LYS A 81 14.16 18.29 -5.92
N TYR A 82 14.13 17.12 -5.27
CA TYR A 82 14.68 15.89 -5.83
C TYR A 82 13.76 15.31 -6.91
N ASP A 83 12.45 15.35 -6.70
CA ASP A 83 11.44 14.90 -7.64
C ASP A 83 11.45 15.71 -8.94
N ASP A 84 11.74 17.00 -8.86
CA ASP A 84 11.91 17.89 -10.02
C ASP A 84 13.19 17.61 -10.86
N ASN A 85 14.06 16.67 -10.42
CA ASN A 85 15.31 16.37 -11.11
C ASN A 85 15.08 15.47 -12.33
N PRO A 86 15.28 15.96 -13.58
CA PRO A 86 15.04 15.16 -14.78
C PRO A 86 15.97 13.97 -14.94
N GLU A 87 17.11 13.93 -14.23
CA GLU A 87 18.11 12.86 -14.36
C GLU A 87 17.67 11.53 -13.75
N ILE A 88 16.67 11.54 -12.85
CA ILE A 88 16.13 10.32 -12.26
C ILE A 88 15.17 9.57 -13.20
N TYR A 89 14.70 10.25 -14.26
CA TYR A 89 13.78 9.66 -15.22
C TYR A 89 14.50 8.92 -16.34
N THR A 90 13.89 7.87 -16.88
CA THR A 90 14.45 7.14 -18.02
C THR A 90 14.12 7.84 -19.33
N LEU A 91 15.05 7.86 -20.28
CA LEU A 91 14.83 8.41 -21.61
C LEU A 91 13.89 7.55 -22.48
N SER A 92 13.72 6.28 -22.13
CA SER A 92 13.00 5.30 -22.94
C SER A 92 11.48 5.27 -22.70
N ALA A 93 11.03 5.77 -21.56
CA ALA A 93 9.62 5.89 -21.23
C ALA A 93 9.43 7.14 -20.36
N PRO A 94 8.82 8.21 -20.87
CA PRO A 94 8.50 9.38 -20.06
C PRO A 94 7.63 8.90 -18.88
N PHE A 95 8.02 9.26 -17.68
CA PHE A 95 7.43 8.85 -16.40
C PHE A 95 7.91 7.51 -15.78
N CYS A 96 8.92 6.84 -16.33
CA CYS A 96 9.58 5.74 -15.63
C CYS A 96 10.83 6.24 -14.90
N ILE A 97 10.90 5.96 -13.62
CA ILE A 97 12.03 6.31 -12.76
C ILE A 97 13.02 5.14 -12.75
N ASP A 98 14.32 5.46 -12.86
CA ASP A 98 15.39 4.47 -12.69
C ASP A 98 15.87 4.49 -11.23
N GLU A 99 15.28 3.67 -10.42
CA GLU A 99 15.57 3.61 -8.99
C GLU A 99 17.01 3.17 -8.69
N SER A 100 17.67 2.48 -9.63
CA SER A 100 19.10 2.14 -9.48
C SER A 100 19.97 3.39 -9.48
N LYS A 101 19.60 4.42 -10.23
CA LYS A 101 20.30 5.72 -10.24
C LYS A 101 20.05 6.48 -8.93
N ILE A 102 18.82 6.45 -8.40
CA ILE A 102 18.50 7.08 -7.12
C ILE A 102 19.39 6.53 -6.01
N LEU A 103 19.56 5.21 -5.95
CA LEU A 103 20.34 4.56 -4.90
C LEU A 103 21.83 4.92 -4.89
N ILE A 104 22.38 5.38 -6.00
CA ILE A 104 23.77 5.81 -6.09
C ILE A 104 23.94 7.33 -6.05
N ASP A 105 22.84 8.09 -6.07
CA ASP A 105 22.87 9.55 -6.11
C ASP A 105 23.29 10.14 -4.75
N PRO A 106 24.33 10.97 -4.68
CA PRO A 106 24.75 11.66 -3.46
C PRO A 106 23.66 12.58 -2.86
N GLU A 107 22.80 13.18 -3.68
CA GLU A 107 21.70 14.03 -3.18
C GLU A 107 20.65 13.17 -2.46
N TRP A 108 20.32 11.99 -3.00
CA TRP A 108 19.45 11.04 -2.31
C TRP A 108 20.04 10.57 -0.97
N HIS A 109 21.34 10.33 -0.92
CA HIS A 109 22.00 9.98 0.34
C HIS A 109 21.91 11.10 1.39
N LYS A 110 21.84 12.37 1.01
CA LYS A 110 21.58 13.48 1.95
C LYS A 110 20.14 13.42 2.46
N ILE A 111 19.19 13.10 1.60
CA ILE A 111 17.78 12.94 1.97
C ILE A 111 17.62 11.76 2.94
N GLN A 112 18.25 10.63 2.67
CA GLN A 112 18.27 9.48 3.60
C GLN A 112 18.79 9.87 4.99
N LYS A 113 19.90 10.62 5.04
CA LYS A 113 20.46 11.11 6.33
C LYS A 113 19.52 12.10 7.02
N MET A 114 18.81 12.91 6.27
CA MET A 114 17.81 13.84 6.82
C MET A 114 16.62 13.06 7.40
N ALA A 115 16.12 12.06 6.70
CA ALA A 115 15.07 11.18 7.17
C ALA A 115 15.49 10.46 8.47
N GLN A 116 16.73 9.94 8.52
CA GLN A 116 17.24 9.31 9.74
C GLN A 116 17.27 10.28 10.94
N LYS A 117 17.72 11.52 10.74
CA LYS A 117 17.71 12.53 11.82
C LYS A 117 16.30 12.83 12.33
N ILE A 118 15.30 12.84 11.43
CA ILE A 118 13.90 13.01 11.84
C ILE A 118 13.49 11.86 12.74
N LEU A 119 13.77 10.62 12.37
CA LEU A 119 13.46 9.45 13.19
C LEU A 119 14.16 9.54 14.58
N ASP A 120 15.40 10.00 14.62
CA ASP A 120 16.14 10.18 15.87
C ASP A 120 15.48 11.24 16.78
N VAL A 121 14.98 12.35 16.20
CA VAL A 121 14.30 13.44 16.94
C VAL A 121 12.90 13.01 17.42
N PHE A 122 12.21 12.17 16.65
CA PHE A 122 10.94 11.59 17.09
C PHE A 122 11.15 10.52 18.18
N GLY A 123 12.38 10.08 18.37
CA GLY A 123 12.74 8.98 19.25
C GLY A 123 12.34 7.64 18.63
N LYS A 124 12.75 6.55 19.26
CA LYS A 124 12.17 5.24 18.96
C LYS A 124 10.72 5.26 19.46
N ILE A 125 9.86 5.90 18.69
CA ILE A 125 8.50 5.42 18.64
C ILE A 125 8.73 3.97 18.25
N LYS A 126 8.50 3.02 19.16
CA LYS A 126 8.39 1.63 18.76
C LYS A 126 7.29 1.60 17.70
N TYR A 127 7.75 1.68 16.45
CA TYR A 127 6.97 1.24 15.33
C TYR A 127 6.92 -0.29 15.45
N GLU A 128 6.28 -0.78 16.44
CA GLU A 128 5.40 -1.90 16.26
C GLU A 128 4.24 -1.34 15.42
N ILE A 129 4.59 -0.80 14.21
CA ILE A 129 3.70 -1.08 13.12
C ILE A 129 3.71 -2.60 13.16
N GLU A 130 2.68 -3.14 13.68
CA GLU A 130 2.22 -4.44 13.32
C GLU A 130 1.92 -4.34 11.81
N ASP A 131 2.98 -4.21 10.97
CA ASP A 131 2.98 -4.33 9.51
C ASP A 131 2.18 -5.55 9.08
N LYS A 132 2.10 -6.49 10.00
CA LYS A 132 1.37 -7.72 9.91
C LYS A 132 -0.15 -7.50 9.83
N GLU A 133 -0.75 -6.88 10.84
CA GLU A 133 -2.21 -6.67 10.89
C GLU A 133 -2.67 -5.78 9.74
N TRP A 134 -1.91 -4.75 9.42
CA TRP A 134 -2.25 -3.86 8.33
C TRP A 134 -2.20 -4.57 6.97
N TRP A 135 -1.19 -5.39 6.69
CA TRP A 135 -1.09 -6.13 5.43
C TRP A 135 -2.25 -7.11 5.25
N LEU A 136 -2.55 -7.90 6.30
CA LEU A 136 -3.72 -8.76 6.28
C LEU A 136 -5.01 -7.94 6.09
N GLN A 137 -5.18 -6.85 6.83
CA GLN A 137 -6.35 -5.97 6.70
C GLN A 137 -6.48 -5.39 5.30
N PHE A 138 -5.36 -5.02 4.68
CA PHE A 138 -5.35 -4.51 3.31
C PHE A 138 -5.77 -5.59 2.31
N ILE A 139 -5.25 -6.82 2.42
CA ILE A 139 -5.71 -7.95 1.62
C ILE A 139 -7.22 -8.16 1.80
N LEU A 140 -7.71 -8.18 3.04
CA LEU A 140 -9.12 -8.37 3.35
C LEU A 140 -10.01 -7.24 2.80
N ASN A 141 -9.55 -5.99 2.85
CA ASN A 141 -10.26 -4.85 2.27
C ASN A 141 -10.37 -5.00 0.74
N ARG A 142 -9.29 -5.39 0.06
CA ARG A 142 -9.31 -5.65 -1.38
C ARG A 142 -10.22 -6.82 -1.73
N ILE A 143 -10.19 -7.91 -0.96
CA ILE A 143 -11.12 -9.04 -1.13
C ILE A 143 -12.57 -8.59 -0.91
N SER A 144 -12.83 -7.70 0.05
CA SER A 144 -14.16 -7.15 0.30
C SER A 144 -14.75 -6.44 -0.92
N ASP A 145 -13.93 -5.78 -1.74
CA ASP A 145 -14.38 -5.14 -2.98
C ASP A 145 -14.97 -6.16 -3.99
N TYR A 146 -14.44 -7.39 -4.02
CA TYR A 146 -15.02 -8.47 -4.84
C TYR A 146 -16.40 -8.91 -4.35
N SER A 147 -16.70 -8.78 -3.07
CA SER A 147 -18.01 -9.15 -2.52
C SER A 147 -19.10 -8.11 -2.76
N ASN A 148 -18.75 -6.88 -3.15
CA ASN A 148 -19.65 -5.75 -3.27
C ASN A 148 -20.15 -5.57 -4.71
N VAL A 149 -21.17 -6.39 -5.05
CA VAL A 149 -21.78 -6.40 -6.40
C VAL A 149 -22.36 -5.04 -6.77
N GLU A 150 -22.97 -4.34 -5.81
CA GLU A 150 -23.58 -3.03 -6.07
C GLU A 150 -22.51 -1.97 -6.43
N LYS A 151 -21.40 -1.94 -5.70
CA LYS A 151 -20.27 -1.07 -6.02
C LYS A 151 -19.71 -1.38 -7.42
N GLN A 152 -19.59 -2.67 -7.77
CA GLN A 152 -19.10 -3.11 -9.08
C GLN A 152 -20.07 -2.70 -10.20
N ARG A 153 -21.38 -2.86 -10.00
CA ARG A 153 -22.40 -2.41 -10.95
C ARG A 153 -22.31 -0.91 -11.18
N GLN A 154 -22.25 -0.11 -10.14
CA GLN A 154 -22.10 1.34 -10.21
C GLN A 154 -20.83 1.79 -10.94
N MET A 155 -19.73 1.06 -10.78
CA MET A 155 -18.47 1.36 -11.47
C MET A 155 -18.47 0.92 -12.94
N TRP A 156 -18.95 -0.29 -13.24
CA TRP A 156 -18.72 -0.93 -14.54
C TRP A 156 -19.92 -0.82 -15.50
N VAL A 157 -21.13 -0.80 -14.96
CA VAL A 157 -22.37 -0.75 -15.76
C VAL A 157 -22.92 0.67 -15.80
N ASP A 158 -23.22 1.24 -14.63
CA ASP A 158 -23.88 2.54 -14.52
C ASP A 158 -22.93 3.70 -14.77
N LYS A 159 -21.60 3.47 -14.64
CA LYS A 159 -20.55 4.49 -14.80
C LYS A 159 -20.79 5.76 -13.96
N SER A 160 -21.49 5.60 -12.83
CA SER A 160 -22.00 6.69 -12.00
C SER A 160 -20.99 7.19 -10.95
N LYS A 161 -19.85 6.52 -10.78
CA LYS A 161 -18.79 6.90 -9.84
C LYS A 161 -17.54 7.38 -10.55
N ILE A 162 -16.92 8.40 -9.96
CA ILE A 162 -15.72 9.07 -10.48
C ILE A 162 -14.47 8.18 -10.41
N PHE A 163 -14.44 7.19 -9.51
CA PHE A 163 -13.31 6.26 -9.37
C PHE A 163 -13.53 5.02 -10.25
N TRP A 164 -12.77 4.96 -11.32
CA TRP A 164 -12.79 3.88 -12.30
C TRP A 164 -11.77 2.80 -11.86
N SER A 165 -12.27 1.70 -11.36
CA SER A 165 -11.47 0.49 -11.17
C SER A 165 -12.05 -0.59 -12.07
N THR A 166 -11.23 -1.11 -12.96
CA THR A 166 -11.61 -2.24 -13.81
C THR A 166 -11.49 -3.57 -13.05
N PRO A 167 -12.08 -4.67 -13.56
CA PRO A 167 -11.80 -6.00 -13.02
C PRO A 167 -10.30 -6.34 -13.01
N LEU A 168 -9.55 -5.86 -14.01
CA LEU A 168 -8.11 -6.05 -14.09
C LEU A 168 -7.38 -5.28 -12.98
N ASP A 169 -7.74 -4.02 -12.71
CA ASP A 169 -7.15 -3.23 -11.62
C ASP A 169 -7.40 -3.89 -10.25
N MET A 170 -8.58 -4.48 -10.06
CA MET A 170 -8.87 -5.25 -8.85
C MET A 170 -7.96 -6.48 -8.72
N TYR A 171 -7.75 -7.20 -9.84
CA TYR A 171 -6.85 -8.35 -9.88
C TYR A 171 -5.40 -7.93 -9.59
N GLU A 172 -4.89 -6.94 -10.30
CA GLU A 172 -3.53 -6.43 -10.13
C GLU A 172 -3.31 -5.87 -8.72
N GLY A 173 -4.28 -5.15 -8.19
CA GLY A 173 -4.24 -4.65 -6.82
C GLY A 173 -4.08 -5.75 -5.77
N LEU A 174 -4.62 -6.95 -6.02
CA LEU A 174 -4.54 -8.08 -5.09
C LEU A 174 -3.29 -8.96 -5.34
N VAL A 175 -2.98 -9.23 -6.60
CA VAL A 175 -1.88 -10.14 -6.97
C VAL A 175 -0.55 -9.42 -6.95
N THR A 176 -0.45 -8.25 -7.58
CA THR A 176 0.77 -7.46 -7.69
C THR A 176 0.90 -6.50 -6.50
N GLY A 177 -0.14 -5.76 -6.19
CA GLY A 177 -0.16 -4.80 -5.09
C GLY A 177 -0.07 -5.46 -3.72
N CYS A 178 -1.00 -6.34 -3.37
CA CYS A 178 -1.01 -7.01 -2.06
C CYS A 178 -0.09 -8.24 -2.00
N LYS A 179 0.42 -8.73 -3.13
CA LYS A 179 1.23 -9.96 -3.24
C LYS A 179 0.58 -11.13 -2.46
N ILE A 180 -0.72 -11.35 -2.67
CA ILE A 180 -1.49 -12.36 -1.92
C ILE A 180 -0.87 -13.75 -1.98
N ASP A 181 -0.23 -14.13 -3.09
CA ASP A 181 0.46 -15.41 -3.22
C ASP A 181 1.62 -15.53 -2.23
N TYR A 182 2.45 -14.49 -2.19
CA TYR A 182 3.59 -14.44 -1.29
C TYR A 182 3.16 -14.40 0.19
N PHE A 183 2.09 -13.63 0.49
CA PHE A 183 1.49 -13.63 1.82
C PHE A 183 1.08 -15.05 2.24
N MET A 184 0.32 -15.74 1.41
CA MET A 184 -0.18 -17.08 1.72
C MET A 184 0.94 -18.10 1.90
N GLU A 185 1.97 -18.04 1.06
CA GLU A 185 3.10 -19.00 1.11
C GLU A 185 4.03 -18.79 2.30
N LYS A 186 4.29 -17.56 2.68
CA LYS A 186 5.34 -17.23 3.66
C LYS A 186 4.84 -16.75 5.01
N TYR A 187 3.63 -16.17 5.04
CA TYR A 187 3.19 -15.41 6.21
C TYR A 187 1.87 -15.86 6.82
N ALA A 188 0.96 -16.49 6.10
CA ALA A 188 -0.36 -16.88 6.61
C ALA A 188 -0.28 -17.58 7.99
N LYS A 189 0.65 -18.52 8.13
CA LYS A 189 0.88 -19.21 9.44
C LYS A 189 1.48 -18.31 10.52
N LYS A 190 2.28 -17.31 10.13
CA LYS A 190 2.92 -16.37 11.07
C LYS A 190 1.94 -15.34 11.63
N PHE A 191 0.80 -15.18 10.97
CA PHE A 191 -0.30 -14.30 11.39
C PHE A 191 -1.30 -15.01 12.30
N ASN A 192 -0.99 -16.23 12.74
CA ASN A 192 -1.87 -17.06 13.56
C ASN A 192 -3.27 -17.24 12.93
N LEU A 193 -3.36 -17.26 11.60
CA LEU A 193 -4.63 -17.57 10.94
C LEU A 193 -5.04 -18.99 11.25
N THR A 194 -6.33 -19.19 11.48
CA THR A 194 -6.91 -20.52 11.66
C THR A 194 -6.82 -21.31 10.35
N GLU A 195 -6.90 -22.65 10.45
CA GLU A 195 -6.93 -23.51 9.25
C GLU A 195 -8.11 -23.17 8.34
N GLU A 196 -9.27 -22.80 8.90
CA GLU A 196 -10.43 -22.34 8.15
C GLU A 196 -10.13 -21.04 7.40
N GLN A 197 -9.52 -20.04 8.04
CA GLN A 197 -9.14 -18.78 7.41
C GLN A 197 -8.14 -18.98 6.27
N ILE A 198 -7.16 -19.85 6.47
CA ILE A 198 -6.19 -20.20 5.43
C ILE A 198 -6.90 -20.90 4.25
N ALA A 199 -7.79 -21.84 4.54
CA ALA A 199 -8.50 -22.60 3.51
C ALA A 199 -9.39 -21.69 2.64
N VAL A 200 -10.16 -20.77 3.22
CA VAL A 200 -11.02 -19.88 2.43
C VAL A 200 -10.22 -18.87 1.63
N LEU A 201 -9.09 -18.35 2.16
CA LEU A 201 -8.17 -17.50 1.40
C LEU A 201 -7.54 -18.24 0.22
N ASP A 202 -7.13 -19.50 0.41
CA ASP A 202 -6.57 -20.32 -0.67
C ASP A 202 -7.61 -20.63 -1.75
N GLN A 203 -8.85 -20.93 -1.38
CA GLN A 203 -9.93 -21.15 -2.35
C GLN A 203 -10.22 -19.89 -3.16
N PHE A 204 -10.27 -18.72 -2.50
CA PHE A 204 -10.44 -17.45 -3.16
C PHE A 204 -9.29 -17.17 -4.15
N ARG A 205 -8.03 -17.31 -3.69
CA ARG A 205 -6.82 -17.13 -4.50
C ARG A 205 -6.79 -18.04 -5.72
N PHE A 206 -7.15 -19.31 -5.55
CA PHE A 206 -7.22 -20.27 -6.64
C PHE A 206 -8.29 -19.91 -7.68
N GLN A 207 -9.47 -19.46 -7.23
CA GLN A 207 -10.52 -19.00 -8.12
C GLN A 207 -10.13 -17.71 -8.83
N LEU A 208 -9.47 -16.79 -8.12
CA LEU A 208 -8.96 -15.53 -8.67
C LEU A 208 -8.11 -15.79 -9.92
N LYS A 209 -7.16 -16.73 -9.86
CA LYS A 209 -6.29 -17.12 -10.98
C LYS A 209 -7.03 -17.75 -12.17
N LYS A 210 -8.21 -18.30 -11.95
CA LYS A 210 -9.03 -18.95 -12.99
C LYS A 210 -10.01 -18.01 -13.66
N THR A 211 -10.15 -16.80 -13.15
CA THR A 211 -11.13 -15.83 -13.66
C THR A 211 -10.49 -15.00 -14.78
N PRO A 212 -11.14 -14.87 -15.96
CA PRO A 212 -10.55 -14.23 -17.13
C PRO A 212 -10.70 -12.69 -17.06
N PHE A 213 -9.80 -12.00 -16.35
CA PHE A 213 -9.87 -10.55 -16.19
C PHE A 213 -9.56 -9.74 -17.45
N MET A 214 -8.72 -10.28 -18.35
CA MET A 214 -8.23 -9.55 -19.53
C MET A 214 -9.14 -9.64 -20.74
N THR A 215 -10.04 -10.62 -20.79
CA THR A 215 -10.80 -10.97 -22.03
C THR A 215 -12.27 -10.65 -21.94
N VAL A 216 -12.77 -10.26 -20.78
CA VAL A 216 -14.20 -10.01 -20.56
C VAL A 216 -14.45 -8.51 -20.45
N ASN A 217 -15.44 -8.02 -21.22
CA ASN A 217 -15.92 -6.66 -21.05
C ASN A 217 -16.42 -6.46 -19.61
N PRO A 218 -15.98 -5.40 -18.89
CA PRO A 218 -16.41 -5.14 -17.53
C PRO A 218 -17.93 -5.17 -17.31
N GLU A 219 -18.72 -4.75 -18.29
CA GLU A 219 -20.18 -4.77 -18.22
C GLU A 219 -20.75 -6.19 -18.16
N ASN A 220 -20.08 -7.17 -18.77
CA ASN A 220 -20.53 -8.55 -18.86
C ASN A 220 -19.93 -9.47 -17.77
N ILE A 221 -18.89 -9.01 -17.07
CA ILE A 221 -18.17 -9.86 -16.10
C ILE A 221 -19.05 -10.23 -14.91
N LEU A 222 -20.01 -9.37 -14.54
CA LEU A 222 -20.92 -9.62 -13.43
C LEU A 222 -21.80 -10.85 -13.65
N ASP A 223 -22.04 -11.22 -14.91
CA ASP A 223 -22.84 -12.39 -15.29
C ASP A 223 -21.97 -13.63 -15.54
N ASP A 224 -20.64 -13.51 -15.51
CA ASP A 224 -19.71 -14.63 -15.67
C ASP A 224 -19.77 -15.55 -14.44
N PRO A 225 -20.04 -16.87 -14.61
CA PRO A 225 -20.13 -17.81 -13.49
C PRO A 225 -18.85 -17.91 -12.65
N LYS A 226 -17.67 -17.69 -13.26
CA LYS A 226 -16.39 -17.70 -12.53
C LYS A 226 -16.27 -16.46 -11.66
N TRP A 227 -16.74 -15.30 -12.14
CA TRP A 227 -16.80 -14.08 -11.36
C TRP A 227 -17.78 -14.19 -10.19
N GLN A 228 -18.98 -14.72 -10.44
CA GLN A 228 -19.99 -14.95 -9.39
C GLN A 228 -19.46 -15.91 -8.31
N LYS A 229 -18.73 -16.95 -8.70
CA LYS A 229 -18.05 -17.83 -7.76
C LYS A 229 -16.99 -17.08 -6.93
N LEU A 230 -16.22 -16.20 -7.57
CA LEU A 230 -15.24 -15.36 -6.87
C LEU A 230 -15.89 -14.42 -5.86
N GLN A 231 -17.02 -13.81 -6.23
CA GLN A 231 -17.83 -12.97 -5.33
C GLN A 231 -18.34 -13.77 -4.10
N MET A 232 -18.79 -15.01 -4.32
CA MET A 232 -19.23 -15.89 -3.24
C MET A 232 -18.08 -16.18 -2.28
N LEU A 233 -16.92 -16.60 -2.79
CA LEU A 233 -15.73 -16.87 -1.99
C LEU A 233 -15.24 -15.62 -1.25
N ALA A 234 -15.33 -14.43 -1.84
CA ALA A 234 -15.01 -13.18 -1.16
C ALA A 234 -15.92 -12.92 0.06
N ARG A 235 -17.19 -13.30 0.01
CA ARG A 235 -18.11 -13.22 1.16
C ARG A 235 -17.73 -14.24 2.24
N GLU A 236 -17.37 -15.46 1.86
CA GLU A 236 -16.90 -16.49 2.78
C GLU A 236 -15.64 -16.04 3.53
N VAL A 237 -14.66 -15.46 2.82
CA VAL A 237 -13.48 -14.86 3.45
C VAL A 237 -13.91 -13.80 4.47
N ARG A 238 -14.77 -12.86 4.09
CA ARG A 238 -15.28 -11.84 5.03
C ARG A 238 -15.89 -12.46 6.28
N THR A 239 -16.71 -13.47 6.13
CA THR A 239 -17.37 -14.15 7.25
C THR A 239 -16.34 -14.78 8.18
N ALA A 240 -15.40 -15.55 7.66
CA ALA A 240 -14.36 -16.23 8.44
C ALA A 240 -13.46 -15.26 9.25
N PHE A 241 -13.27 -14.02 8.77
CA PHE A 241 -12.48 -13.01 9.47
C PHE A 241 -13.30 -12.09 10.39
N THR A 242 -14.62 -12.05 10.23
CA THR A 242 -15.50 -11.23 11.09
C THR A 242 -15.90 -11.97 12.38
N VAL A 243 -16.00 -13.29 12.33
CA VAL A 243 -16.40 -14.12 13.49
C VAL A 243 -15.29 -14.15 14.55
N SER A 244 -14.00 -14.14 14.12
CA SER A 244 -12.86 -14.21 15.05
C SER A 244 -12.66 -12.94 15.91
N VAL A 245 -13.30 -11.82 15.58
CA VAL A 245 -13.22 -10.56 16.36
C VAL A 245 -14.20 -10.54 17.56
N ARG A 246 -15.15 -11.49 17.65
CA ARG A 246 -16.15 -11.52 18.72
C ARG A 246 -15.80 -12.43 19.90
N ASP A 247 -14.77 -13.27 19.75
CA ASP A 247 -14.40 -14.28 20.74
C ASP A 247 -13.10 -13.96 21.51
N ASN A 248 -12.57 -12.74 21.40
CA ASN A 248 -11.46 -12.18 22.18
C ASN A 248 -11.92 -10.88 22.87
#